data_666c5200b1b3228f4409f1b361929f8b
#
_entry.id   666c5200b1b3228f4409f1b361929f8b
#
_cell.length_a   1.000
_cell.length_b   1.000
_cell.length_c   1.000
_cell.angle_alpha   90.00
_cell.angle_beta   90.00
_cell.angle_gamma   90.00
#
_symmetry.space_group_name_H-M   'P 1'
#
loop_
_entity.id
_entity.type
_entity.pdbx_description
1 polymer ?
#
loop_
_entity_poly.entity_id
_entity_poly.type
_entity_poly.pdbx_seq_one_letter_code
_entity_poly.pdbx_strand_id
1 'polypeptide(L)'
;MGSAEIAGKQLTIYSHLITYGYAATPGLTGMMREEIETMWNEPQGSLRVNGLQVSVVFRITTSFQPGIRDIDIYQNLDPRNNYFRIEEFAHGNISFVDGLGCNSGYFKLENLYKGSTTAAHEYGHTLGLDHPEDLDLRGKGVPGIMYPRGTLVDPQYQYEPDKPAGTKGGTLYPIYRK
;
A
#
# COMPACT_ATOMS: atom_id res chain seq x y z
N MET A 1 -8.40 1.59 -4.89
CA MET A 1 -9.07 1.75 -6.21
C MET A 1 -8.33 2.79 -7.05
N GLY A 2 -8.59 2.85 -8.37
CA GLY A 2 -7.94 3.77 -9.28
C GLY A 2 -8.65 3.84 -10.62
N SER A 3 -8.22 4.75 -11.48
CA SER A 3 -8.57 4.77 -12.90
C SER A 3 -7.35 4.42 -13.74
N ALA A 4 -7.55 3.72 -14.84
CA ALA A 4 -6.49 3.30 -15.73
C ALA A 4 -6.61 3.98 -17.10
N GLU A 5 -5.50 4.48 -17.63
CA GLU A 5 -5.43 5.11 -18.93
C GLU A 5 -4.25 4.54 -19.72
N ILE A 6 -4.49 4.23 -20.98
CA ILE A 6 -3.42 3.78 -21.91
C ILE A 6 -3.11 4.90 -22.89
N ALA A 7 -1.87 5.34 -22.90
CA ALA A 7 -1.34 6.30 -23.85
C ALA A 7 -0.06 5.74 -24.48
N GLY A 8 -0.08 5.47 -25.79
CA GLY A 8 1.05 4.85 -26.49
C GLY A 8 1.38 3.46 -25.94
N LYS A 9 2.59 3.32 -25.38
CA LYS A 9 3.06 2.07 -24.75
C LYS A 9 3.07 2.12 -23.21
N GLN A 10 2.27 2.98 -22.62
CA GLN A 10 2.18 3.12 -21.17
C GLN A 10 0.73 2.99 -20.71
N LEU A 11 0.52 2.15 -19.70
CA LEU A 11 -0.68 2.11 -18.87
C LEU A 11 -0.38 2.90 -17.60
N THR A 12 -1.13 3.95 -17.35
CA THR A 12 -1.01 4.72 -16.11
C THR A 12 -2.22 4.43 -15.21
N ILE A 13 -1.95 4.08 -13.97
CA ILE A 13 -2.95 3.92 -12.92
C ILE A 13 -2.92 5.17 -12.05
N TYR A 14 -4.03 5.90 -12.04
CA TYR A 14 -4.19 7.12 -11.24
C TYR A 14 -5.01 6.81 -10.00
N SER A 15 -4.48 7.18 -8.84
CA SER A 15 -5.18 7.08 -7.56
C SER A 15 -5.03 8.37 -6.77
N HIS A 16 -6.02 8.67 -5.94
CA HIS A 16 -6.02 9.79 -5.03
C HIS A 16 -6.23 9.29 -3.60
N LEU A 17 -5.26 9.55 -2.71
CA LEU A 17 -5.35 9.18 -1.31
C LEU A 17 -5.88 10.36 -0.50
N ILE A 18 -6.93 10.13 0.24
CA ILE A 18 -7.53 11.07 1.17
C ILE A 18 -7.27 10.53 2.57
N THR A 19 -6.43 11.20 3.33
CA THR A 19 -6.14 10.79 4.71
C THR A 19 -6.91 11.66 5.69
N TYR A 20 -7.38 11.03 6.77
CA TYR A 20 -8.14 11.65 7.84
C TYR A 20 -7.96 10.89 9.15
N GLY A 21 -8.62 11.32 10.22
CA GLY A 21 -8.48 10.71 11.55
C GLY A 21 -7.57 11.51 12.47
N TYR A 22 -7.56 11.16 13.76
CA TYR A 22 -6.88 11.95 14.79
C TYR A 22 -5.36 11.93 14.68
N ALA A 23 -4.79 10.84 14.15
CA ALA A 23 -3.34 10.70 13.97
C ALA A 23 -2.87 11.08 12.56
N ALA A 24 -3.77 11.45 11.65
CA ALA A 24 -3.42 11.87 10.30
C ALA A 24 -2.78 13.27 10.31
N THR A 25 -1.75 13.45 9.48
CA THR A 25 -1.08 14.73 9.28
C THR A 25 -0.71 14.91 7.80
N PRO A 26 -0.54 16.16 7.31
CA PRO A 26 -0.06 16.40 5.95
C PRO A 26 1.29 15.71 5.65
N GLY A 27 2.20 15.72 6.61
CA GLY A 27 3.51 15.06 6.47
C GLY A 27 3.39 13.56 6.29
N LEU A 28 2.56 12.91 7.12
CA LEU A 28 2.29 11.48 7.01
C LEU A 28 1.59 11.13 5.70
N THR A 29 0.64 11.95 5.26
CA THR A 29 -0.02 11.82 3.95
C THR A 29 1.00 11.80 2.81
N GLY A 30 1.96 12.73 2.85
CA GLY A 30 3.06 12.78 1.88
C GLY A 30 3.95 11.54 1.90
N MET A 31 4.30 11.06 3.11
CA MET A 31 5.09 9.82 3.26
C MET A 31 4.38 8.60 2.68
N MET A 32 3.08 8.42 2.94
CA MET A 32 2.29 7.33 2.39
C MET A 32 2.26 7.37 0.86
N ARG A 33 2.07 8.57 0.28
CA ARG A 33 2.14 8.74 -1.17
C ARG A 33 3.49 8.29 -1.74
N GLU A 34 4.57 8.76 -1.14
CA GLU A 34 5.93 8.42 -1.59
C GLU A 34 6.20 6.93 -1.48
N GLU A 35 5.81 6.31 -0.39
CA GLU A 35 5.91 4.86 -0.18
C GLU A 35 5.18 4.11 -1.30
N ILE A 36 3.90 4.39 -1.50
CA ILE A 36 3.08 3.69 -2.50
C ILE A 36 3.64 3.91 -3.91
N GLU A 37 3.88 5.16 -4.30
CA GLU A 37 4.33 5.47 -5.67
C GLU A 37 5.70 4.86 -5.97
N THR A 38 6.62 4.89 -5.00
CA THR A 38 7.95 4.29 -5.15
C THR A 38 7.86 2.78 -5.30
N MET A 39 7.17 2.11 -4.38
CA MET A 39 7.13 0.65 -4.33
C MET A 39 6.41 0.03 -5.50
N TRP A 40 5.34 0.65 -5.97
CA TRP A 40 4.59 0.15 -7.12
C TRP A 40 5.26 0.47 -8.46
N ASN A 41 6.12 1.48 -8.53
CA ASN A 41 6.87 1.81 -9.75
C ASN A 41 8.26 1.16 -9.81
N GLU A 42 8.88 0.84 -8.67
CA GLU A 42 10.25 0.29 -8.62
C GLU A 42 10.41 -1.00 -9.45
N PRO A 43 9.45 -1.96 -9.47
CA PRO A 43 9.57 -3.17 -10.28
C PRO A 43 9.53 -2.94 -11.79
N GLN A 44 9.20 -1.72 -12.27
CA GLN A 44 9.06 -1.40 -13.67
C GLN A 44 8.15 -2.40 -14.41
N GLY A 45 6.99 -2.65 -13.81
CA GLY A 45 6.02 -3.63 -14.29
C GLY A 45 5.61 -3.39 -15.74
N SER A 46 5.33 -4.47 -16.45
CA SER A 46 4.77 -4.39 -17.80
C SER A 46 3.72 -5.49 -17.99
N LEU A 47 2.80 -5.24 -18.89
CA LEU A 47 1.79 -6.22 -19.29
C LEU A 47 1.59 -6.21 -20.81
N ARG A 48 0.96 -7.25 -21.32
CA ARG A 48 0.68 -7.35 -22.76
C ARG A 48 -0.79 -7.02 -23.00
N VAL A 49 -1.03 -5.99 -23.81
CA VAL A 49 -2.37 -5.57 -24.23
C VAL A 49 -2.47 -5.69 -25.75
N ASN A 50 -3.40 -6.50 -26.26
CA ASN A 50 -3.58 -6.74 -27.69
C ASN A 50 -2.28 -7.09 -28.42
N GLY A 51 -1.42 -7.89 -27.79
CA GLY A 51 -0.12 -8.29 -28.36
C GLY A 51 1.03 -7.28 -28.17
N LEU A 52 0.75 -6.06 -27.73
CA LEU A 52 1.74 -5.03 -27.47
C LEU A 52 2.15 -5.05 -25.98
N GLN A 53 3.44 -4.97 -25.73
CA GLN A 53 3.97 -4.77 -24.38
C GLN A 53 3.82 -3.29 -24.00
N VAL A 54 3.15 -3.04 -22.86
CA VAL A 54 2.98 -1.70 -22.29
C VAL A 54 3.59 -1.68 -20.89
N SER A 55 4.28 -0.59 -20.56
CA SER A 55 4.76 -0.35 -19.19
C SER A 55 3.61 0.05 -18.28
N VAL A 56 3.68 -0.34 -17.02
CA VAL A 56 2.70 0.06 -15.98
C VAL A 56 3.33 1.13 -15.11
N VAL A 57 2.62 2.23 -14.92
CA VAL A 57 3.06 3.35 -14.07
C VAL A 57 1.94 3.74 -13.13
N PHE A 58 2.26 3.93 -11.85
CA PHE A 58 1.35 4.42 -10.83
C PHE A 58 1.59 5.91 -10.58
N ARG A 59 0.51 6.68 -10.54
CA ARG A 59 0.50 8.11 -10.23
C ARG A 59 -0.42 8.35 -9.06
N ILE A 60 0.15 8.75 -7.94
CA ILE A 60 -0.56 8.92 -6.68
C ILE A 60 -0.61 10.40 -6.33
N THR A 61 -1.82 10.92 -6.19
CA THR A 61 -2.06 12.24 -5.62
C THR A 61 -2.66 12.13 -4.22
N THR A 62 -2.57 13.17 -3.41
CA THR A 62 -3.03 13.10 -2.03
C THR A 62 -3.73 14.38 -1.58
N SER A 63 -4.61 14.21 -0.59
CA SER A 63 -5.13 15.29 0.23
C SER A 63 -5.28 14.87 1.68
N PHE A 64 -5.00 15.78 2.60
CA PHE A 64 -5.30 15.62 4.02
C PHE A 64 -6.62 16.35 4.32
N GLN A 65 -7.62 15.61 4.82
CA GLN A 65 -8.97 16.13 5.06
C GLN A 65 -9.48 15.72 6.45
N PRO A 66 -9.01 16.39 7.52
CA PRO A 66 -9.34 15.99 8.90
C PRO A 66 -10.83 16.13 9.24
N GLY A 67 -11.56 16.95 8.51
CA GLY A 67 -12.99 17.19 8.69
C GLY A 67 -13.90 16.43 7.75
N ILE A 68 -13.41 15.44 7.02
CA ILE A 68 -14.25 14.64 6.12
C ILE A 68 -15.31 13.88 6.94
N ARG A 69 -16.53 13.85 6.43
CA ARG A 69 -17.65 13.14 7.06
C ARG A 69 -17.84 11.78 6.43
N ASP A 70 -18.33 10.83 7.18
CA ASP A 70 -18.62 9.47 6.69
C ASP A 70 -19.53 9.49 5.46
N ILE A 71 -20.50 10.42 5.42
CA ILE A 71 -21.40 10.55 4.28
C ILE A 71 -20.68 10.96 2.98
N ASP A 72 -19.61 11.77 3.08
CA ASP A 72 -18.83 12.20 1.93
C ASP A 72 -18.02 11.03 1.36
N ILE A 73 -17.58 10.11 2.21
CA ILE A 73 -16.92 8.85 1.82
C ILE A 73 -17.94 7.91 1.15
N TYR A 74 -19.09 7.73 1.78
CA TYR A 74 -20.13 6.84 1.30
C TYR A 74 -20.71 7.28 -0.06
N GLN A 75 -20.84 8.58 -0.30
CA GLN A 75 -21.35 9.14 -1.54
C GLN A 75 -20.28 9.33 -2.62
N ASN A 76 -19.08 8.86 -2.42
CA ASN A 76 -18.01 8.99 -3.39
C ASN A 76 -18.33 8.26 -4.70
N LEU A 77 -18.21 8.97 -5.81
CA LEU A 77 -18.37 8.43 -7.17
C LEU A 77 -17.08 8.42 -7.98
N ASP A 78 -15.98 9.01 -7.45
CA ASP A 78 -14.70 9.00 -8.14
C ASP A 78 -13.93 7.71 -7.80
N PRO A 79 -13.71 6.81 -8.77
CA PRO A 79 -13.03 5.54 -8.51
C PRO A 79 -11.55 5.72 -8.13
N ARG A 80 -10.98 6.92 -8.28
CA ARG A 80 -9.61 7.20 -7.88
C ARG A 80 -9.45 7.44 -6.39
N ASN A 81 -10.52 7.88 -5.72
CA ASN A 81 -10.46 8.23 -4.30
C ASN A 81 -10.35 6.99 -3.41
N ASN A 82 -9.33 7.01 -2.54
CA ASN A 82 -9.10 6.02 -1.50
C ASN A 82 -9.03 6.77 -0.16
N TYR A 83 -9.83 6.35 0.81
CA TYR A 83 -10.04 7.00 2.09
C TYR A 83 -9.35 6.23 3.20
N PHE A 84 -8.26 6.76 3.73
CA PHE A 84 -7.43 6.12 4.73
C PHE A 84 -7.53 6.86 6.06
N ARG A 85 -8.24 6.23 6.99
CA ARG A 85 -8.35 6.71 8.36
C ARG A 85 -7.10 6.32 9.14
N ILE A 86 -6.46 7.29 9.79
CA ILE A 86 -5.23 7.07 10.55
C ILE A 86 -5.48 7.38 12.02
N GLU A 87 -5.23 6.40 12.89
CA GLU A 87 -5.43 6.51 14.32
C GLU A 87 -4.23 5.90 15.08
N GLU A 88 -4.05 6.31 16.32
CA GLU A 88 -3.03 5.72 17.21
C GLU A 88 -3.33 4.25 17.52
N PHE A 89 -4.61 3.91 17.59
CA PHE A 89 -5.09 2.58 17.96
C PHE A 89 -5.99 2.00 16.86
N ALA A 90 -5.78 0.74 16.51
CA ALA A 90 -6.64 -0.03 15.63
C ALA A 90 -7.11 -1.31 16.32
N HIS A 91 -8.34 -1.73 16.07
CA HIS A 91 -8.82 -3.03 16.51
C HIS A 91 -7.96 -4.14 15.89
N GLY A 92 -7.53 -5.13 16.68
CA GLY A 92 -6.63 -6.18 16.20
C GLY A 92 -5.17 -5.74 16.01
N ASN A 93 -4.84 -4.50 16.30
CA ASN A 93 -3.47 -3.96 16.27
C ASN A 93 -2.78 -4.01 14.90
N ILE A 94 -3.56 -4.01 13.81
CA ILE A 94 -3.11 -4.04 12.42
C ILE A 94 -3.74 -2.91 11.62
N SER A 95 -3.10 -2.53 10.52
CA SER A 95 -3.71 -1.72 9.45
C SER A 95 -4.43 -2.65 8.47
N PHE A 96 -5.51 -2.18 7.88
CA PHE A 96 -6.29 -2.97 6.92
C PHE A 96 -7.13 -2.08 6.00
N VAL A 97 -7.55 -2.62 4.87
CA VAL A 97 -8.65 -2.09 4.06
C VAL A 97 -9.93 -2.87 4.34
N ASP A 98 -11.08 -2.24 4.12
CA ASP A 98 -12.38 -2.81 4.49
C ASP A 98 -12.77 -4.05 3.67
N GLY A 99 -12.03 -4.36 2.62
CA GLY A 99 -12.15 -5.55 1.80
C GLY A 99 -11.38 -5.41 0.50
N LEU A 100 -11.21 -6.50 -0.23
CA LEU A 100 -10.53 -6.48 -1.53
C LEU A 100 -11.29 -5.62 -2.52
N GLY A 101 -10.59 -4.66 -3.12
CA GLY A 101 -11.17 -3.70 -4.04
C GLY A 101 -11.98 -2.58 -3.36
N CYS A 102 -12.02 -2.51 -2.02
CA CYS A 102 -12.61 -1.39 -1.31
C CYS A 102 -11.70 -0.17 -1.34
N ASN A 103 -12.31 1.01 -1.32
CA ASN A 103 -11.60 2.28 -1.35
C ASN A 103 -11.47 2.94 0.03
N SER A 104 -11.71 2.20 1.09
CA SER A 104 -11.57 2.66 2.47
C SER A 104 -10.72 1.69 3.28
N GLY A 105 -10.01 2.22 4.26
CA GLY A 105 -9.16 1.45 5.13
C GLY A 105 -8.79 2.20 6.41
N TYR A 106 -8.32 1.44 7.37
CA TYR A 106 -7.95 1.89 8.70
C TYR A 106 -6.47 1.62 8.95
N PHE A 107 -5.72 2.65 9.29
CA PHE A 107 -4.28 2.59 9.47
C PHE A 107 -3.90 2.91 10.91
N LYS A 108 -3.15 2.02 11.52
CA LYS A 108 -2.53 2.28 12.80
C LYS A 108 -1.26 3.10 12.60
N LEU A 109 -1.15 4.23 13.32
CA LEU A 109 -0.03 5.16 13.18
C LEU A 109 1.33 4.47 13.32
N GLU A 110 1.49 3.57 14.29
CA GLU A 110 2.79 2.90 14.52
C GLU A 110 3.22 1.98 13.36
N ASN A 111 2.30 1.63 12.44
CA ASN A 111 2.61 0.85 11.25
C ASN A 111 3.08 1.73 10.07
N LEU A 112 2.98 3.05 10.22
CA LEU A 112 3.29 4.05 9.19
C LEU A 112 4.57 4.81 9.54
N TYR A 113 5.69 4.12 9.59
CA TYR A 113 6.99 4.74 9.85
C TYR A 113 7.85 4.76 8.58
N LYS A 114 8.91 5.55 8.58
CA LYS A 114 9.83 5.63 7.44
C LYS A 114 10.47 4.28 7.15
N GLY A 115 10.25 3.76 5.95
CA GLY A 115 10.70 2.43 5.54
C GLY A 115 9.68 1.32 5.82
N SER A 116 8.49 1.66 6.31
CA SER A 116 7.34 0.77 6.30
C SER A 116 6.94 0.37 4.88
N THR A 117 6.23 -0.74 4.75
CA THR A 117 5.60 -1.20 3.51
C THR A 117 4.08 -1.22 3.64
N THR A 118 3.57 -0.79 4.78
CA THR A 118 2.16 -0.96 5.13
C THR A 118 1.24 -0.21 4.18
N ALA A 119 1.54 1.05 3.87
CA ALA A 119 0.68 1.83 2.99
C ALA A 119 0.65 1.25 1.57
N ALA A 120 1.80 0.81 1.06
CA ALA A 120 1.89 0.20 -0.27
C ALA A 120 1.21 -1.19 -0.34
N HIS A 121 1.29 -1.98 0.72
CA HIS A 121 0.61 -3.28 0.84
C HIS A 121 -0.91 -3.10 0.84
N GLU A 122 -1.42 -2.27 1.74
CA GLU A 122 -2.86 -2.00 1.86
C GLU A 122 -3.43 -1.33 0.59
N TYR A 123 -2.65 -0.49 -0.07
CA TYR A 123 -3.03 0.05 -1.37
C TYR A 123 -3.23 -1.05 -2.42
N GLY A 124 -2.42 -2.11 -2.40
CA GLY A 124 -2.61 -3.28 -3.27
C GLY A 124 -3.96 -3.95 -3.08
N HIS A 125 -4.43 -4.06 -1.84
CA HIS A 125 -5.77 -4.56 -1.55
C HIS A 125 -6.87 -3.65 -2.11
N THR A 126 -6.67 -2.32 -2.15
CA THR A 126 -7.63 -1.42 -2.81
C THR A 126 -7.73 -1.65 -4.32
N LEU A 127 -6.68 -2.16 -4.95
CA LEU A 127 -6.67 -2.57 -6.36
C LEU A 127 -7.27 -3.96 -6.60
N GLY A 128 -7.71 -4.65 -5.55
CA GLY A 128 -8.29 -5.98 -5.61
C GLY A 128 -7.27 -7.12 -5.56
N LEU A 129 -6.03 -6.85 -5.19
CA LEU A 129 -5.00 -7.87 -5.06
C LEU A 129 -5.09 -8.56 -3.69
N ASP A 130 -5.15 -9.87 -3.70
CA ASP A 130 -5.11 -10.70 -2.49
C ASP A 130 -3.68 -11.10 -2.13
N HIS A 131 -3.52 -11.68 -0.96
CA HIS A 131 -2.26 -12.30 -0.55
C HIS A 131 -1.96 -13.52 -1.43
N PRO A 132 -0.68 -13.76 -1.78
CA PRO A 132 -0.27 -15.03 -2.40
C PRO A 132 -0.55 -16.23 -1.48
N GLU A 133 -0.93 -17.36 -2.07
CA GLU A 133 -1.22 -18.59 -1.32
C GLU A 133 0.04 -19.26 -0.75
N ASP A 134 1.15 -19.22 -1.49
CA ASP A 134 2.42 -19.80 -1.07
C ASP A 134 3.19 -18.80 -0.20
N LEU A 135 3.22 -19.08 1.09
CA LEU A 135 3.88 -18.22 2.09
C LEU A 135 5.27 -18.74 2.49
N ASP A 136 5.83 -19.70 1.80
CA ASP A 136 7.22 -20.14 2.00
C ASP A 136 8.10 -19.73 0.80
N LEU A 137 8.82 -18.61 0.98
CA LEU A 137 9.71 -18.05 -0.02
C LEU A 137 11.19 -18.32 0.25
N ARG A 138 11.52 -19.21 1.18
CA ARG A 138 12.92 -19.59 1.43
C ARG A 138 13.53 -20.19 0.16
N GLY A 139 14.67 -19.63 -0.26
CA GLY A 139 15.32 -19.96 -1.52
C GLY A 139 14.68 -19.39 -2.79
N LYS A 140 13.61 -18.59 -2.68
CA LYS A 140 12.89 -18.02 -3.83
C LYS A 140 13.15 -16.50 -4.04
N GLY A 141 14.00 -15.92 -3.20
CA GLY A 141 14.39 -14.51 -3.32
C GLY A 141 13.51 -13.56 -2.51
N VAL A 142 13.45 -12.30 -2.96
CA VAL A 142 12.76 -11.22 -2.25
C VAL A 142 11.24 -11.34 -2.43
N PRO A 143 10.45 -11.31 -1.34
CA PRO A 143 8.98 -11.32 -1.43
C PRO A 143 8.44 -10.06 -2.12
N GLY A 144 7.37 -10.21 -2.87
CA GLY A 144 6.62 -9.09 -3.42
C GLY A 144 5.82 -8.33 -2.35
N ILE A 145 5.35 -7.12 -2.71
CA ILE A 145 4.66 -6.22 -1.77
C ILE A 145 3.38 -6.84 -1.16
N MET A 146 2.72 -7.75 -1.86
CA MET A 146 1.47 -8.36 -1.41
C MET A 146 1.64 -9.56 -0.47
N TYR A 147 2.87 -9.95 -0.12
CA TYR A 147 3.07 -11.00 0.87
C TYR A 147 2.76 -10.50 2.29
N PRO A 148 1.94 -11.23 3.07
CA PRO A 148 1.53 -10.81 4.41
C PRO A 148 2.64 -11.02 5.44
N ARG A 149 2.46 -10.44 6.61
CA ARG A 149 3.28 -10.77 7.79
C ARG A 149 3.22 -12.28 8.07
N GLY A 150 4.37 -12.85 8.45
CA GLY A 150 4.49 -14.28 8.73
C GLY A 150 4.87 -15.13 7.52
N THR A 151 5.02 -14.54 6.32
CA THR A 151 5.66 -15.23 5.20
C THR A 151 7.07 -15.67 5.57
N LEU A 152 7.41 -16.91 5.30
CA LEU A 152 8.74 -17.46 5.56
C LEU A 152 9.70 -17.00 4.45
N VAL A 153 10.76 -16.32 4.84
CA VAL A 153 11.78 -15.79 3.91
C VAL A 153 13.18 -16.19 4.39
N ASP A 154 14.15 -16.11 3.50
CA ASP A 154 15.55 -16.27 3.89
C ASP A 154 15.97 -15.21 4.91
N PRO A 155 16.84 -15.50 5.87
CA PRO A 155 17.25 -14.58 6.94
C PRO A 155 17.71 -13.21 6.44
N GLN A 156 18.33 -13.14 5.28
CA GLN A 156 18.81 -11.90 4.66
C GLN A 156 17.67 -10.96 4.21
N TYR A 157 16.44 -11.46 4.08
CA TYR A 157 15.24 -10.71 3.72
C TYR A 157 14.32 -10.47 4.91
N GLN A 158 14.68 -11.00 6.09
CA GLN A 158 14.00 -10.64 7.31
C GLN A 158 14.41 -9.23 7.70
N TYR A 159 13.44 -8.34 7.73
CA TYR A 159 13.65 -7.01 8.28
C TYR A 159 13.52 -7.09 9.80
N GLU A 160 14.63 -6.91 10.51
CA GLU A 160 14.60 -6.51 11.91
C GLU A 160 14.79 -4.99 11.94
N PRO A 161 13.72 -4.20 12.10
CA PRO A 161 13.92 -2.80 12.45
C PRO A 161 14.68 -2.77 13.77
N ASP A 162 15.62 -1.84 13.93
CA ASP A 162 16.17 -1.48 15.22
C ASP A 162 14.98 -1.28 16.15
N LYS A 163 14.72 -2.25 16.99
CA LYS A 163 13.49 -2.47 17.68
C LYS A 163 13.03 -1.25 18.46
N PRO A 164 11.87 -0.70 18.20
CA PRO A 164 11.06 -0.25 19.31
C PRO A 164 10.70 -1.51 20.10
N ALA A 165 11.02 -1.53 21.36
CA ALA A 165 10.75 -2.65 22.25
C ALA A 165 9.33 -3.16 22.05
N GLY A 166 9.16 -4.42 21.65
CA GLY A 166 7.88 -5.10 21.61
C GLY A 166 7.46 -5.76 20.30
N THR A 167 8.07 -5.51 19.18
CA THR A 167 7.69 -6.16 17.91
C THR A 167 8.47 -7.44 17.66
N LYS A 168 8.11 -8.50 18.36
CA LYS A 168 8.47 -9.85 17.93
C LYS A 168 7.61 -10.20 16.71
N GLY A 169 8.26 -10.43 15.57
CA GLY A 169 7.70 -11.19 14.46
C GLY A 169 6.96 -10.40 13.38
N GLY A 170 7.24 -9.14 13.18
CA GLY A 170 6.85 -8.49 11.93
C GLY A 170 7.91 -8.77 10.87
N THR A 171 7.67 -9.71 9.97
CA THR A 171 8.46 -9.77 8.75
C THR A 171 8.05 -8.57 7.90
N LEU A 172 8.77 -7.48 8.09
CA LEU A 172 8.70 -6.34 7.20
C LEU A 172 9.71 -6.63 6.11
N TYR A 173 9.25 -6.70 4.90
CA TYR A 173 10.11 -7.00 3.79
C TYR A 173 11.00 -5.80 3.51
N PRO A 174 12.33 -5.99 3.45
CA PRO A 174 13.17 -4.99 2.85
C PRO A 174 12.68 -4.86 1.41
N ILE A 175 12.15 -3.71 1.11
CA ILE A 175 11.83 -3.37 -0.24
C ILE A 175 13.15 -3.20 -0.93
N TYR A 176 13.35 -4.01 -1.92
CA TYR A 176 14.32 -3.84 -2.99
C TYR A 176 15.41 -2.81 -2.72
N ARG A 177 16.46 -3.18 -2.01
CA ARG A 177 17.75 -2.52 -2.18
C ARG A 177 18.59 -3.41 -3.08
N LYS A 178 18.82 -2.92 -4.31
CA LYS A 178 19.91 -3.39 -5.12
C LYS A 178 21.22 -3.09 -4.41
#